data_38398fccfae35101ba8c9a6d32c4825f
#
_entry.id   38398fccfae35101ba8c9a6d32c4825f
#
_cell.length_a   1.000
_cell.length_b   1.000
_cell.length_c   1.000
_cell.angle_alpha   90.00
_cell.angle_beta   90.00
_cell.angle_gamma   90.00
#
_symmetry.space_group_name_H-M   'P 1'
#
loop_
_entity.id
_entity.type
_entity.pdbx_description
1 polymer ?
#
loop_
_entity_poly.entity_id
_entity_poly.type
_entity_poly.pdbx_seq_one_letter_code
_entity_poly.pdbx_strand_id
1 'polypeptide(L)'
;SGNASISSARGSIIYTHQADAPLLRYDQLRLSAELAPASQRIDVHSGLDDGGRLDGQVTIAGTQQTLGGQLDLRLNNLAFIELFSSEVANVEGGINGNFRFAGTLKQPAINGQANVRGFAVEVPSAGLKLTQGHLSVSTTDARQFLITGSVQSGKGTLSISGSAGVGANAQTAITLKGSQFTAADIPAAKVVITPDLTVKQNAKGIDVGGGLTVDSADVNAEKLPGAGATKASPDVVVIDQKQQEQAASKLPINALVKVDLGRKTHIVGMGLDGRVSGLLTVSERPGRATTGQGQLAVDGTYRAYGQNLQIQRGQLLFASTPIDNPGLNIRAVRKLNPNATIDEGQQVGLLVSGTAQRPILTVFSNPVMEQSDALSYLVTGKPLSEVKGGEGNMVSAAAQALGSAGGDLLAKRIGSKLGVDDIGVSSNEALGGGSAFSVGKYLSPRLYLSYGVGLFQPGEVITLRYRFGKRWNFEAQQATDFSRASFNYRYEK
;
A
#
# COMPACT_ATOMS: atom_id res chain seq x y z
N SER A 1 -8.22 -13.88 52.39
CA SER A 1 -7.68 -15.05 51.72
C SER A 1 -8.78 -15.76 50.94
N GLY A 2 -8.40 -16.27 49.75
CA GLY A 2 -9.33 -17.02 48.92
C GLY A 2 -8.56 -17.92 47.95
N ASN A 3 -9.23 -18.97 47.51
CA ASN A 3 -8.69 -19.89 46.48
C ASN A 3 -9.66 -19.91 45.33
N ALA A 4 -9.13 -19.87 44.12
CA ALA A 4 -9.86 -20.08 42.88
C ALA A 4 -9.21 -21.17 42.04
N SER A 5 -9.98 -22.04 41.43
CA SER A 5 -9.45 -23.04 40.52
C SER A 5 -10.36 -23.27 39.33
N ILE A 6 -9.76 -23.45 38.18
CA ILE A 6 -10.43 -23.85 36.95
C ILE A 6 -9.74 -25.13 36.47
N SER A 7 -10.52 -26.17 36.18
CA SER A 7 -9.98 -27.40 35.60
C SER A 7 -10.84 -27.90 34.45
N SER A 8 -10.19 -28.44 33.44
CA SER A 8 -10.84 -29.07 32.30
C SER A 8 -10.05 -30.29 31.86
N ALA A 9 -10.74 -31.42 31.73
CA ALA A 9 -10.08 -32.67 31.35
C ALA A 9 -9.59 -32.62 29.89
N ARG A 10 -10.40 -32.14 28.99
CA ARG A 10 -10.07 -31.95 27.56
C ARG A 10 -10.86 -30.79 26.97
N GLY A 11 -10.26 -30.12 26.01
CA GLY A 11 -10.92 -29.09 25.24
C GLY A 11 -10.14 -28.70 23.98
N SER A 12 -10.78 -27.89 23.17
CA SER A 12 -10.15 -27.34 21.97
C SER A 12 -10.57 -25.90 21.75
N ILE A 13 -9.67 -25.12 21.15
CA ILE A 13 -9.92 -23.77 20.69
C ILE A 13 -10.07 -23.84 19.17
N ILE A 14 -11.24 -23.47 18.68
CA ILE A 14 -11.62 -23.51 17.27
C ILE A 14 -11.89 -22.08 16.81
N TYR A 15 -11.36 -21.71 15.65
CA TYR A 15 -11.69 -20.45 15.00
C TYR A 15 -12.97 -20.64 14.16
N THR A 16 -14.00 -19.84 14.40
CA THR A 16 -15.35 -20.03 13.83
C THR A 16 -15.45 -20.00 12.30
N HIS A 17 -14.44 -19.50 11.61
CA HIS A 17 -14.41 -19.47 10.14
C HIS A 17 -13.64 -20.64 9.49
N GLN A 18 -12.98 -21.48 10.28
CA GLN A 18 -12.29 -22.68 9.81
C GLN A 18 -12.72 -23.86 10.68
N ALA A 19 -13.92 -24.38 10.40
CA ALA A 19 -14.59 -25.36 11.24
C ALA A 19 -13.92 -26.76 11.29
N ASP A 20 -12.95 -27.03 10.42
CA ASP A 20 -12.46 -28.39 10.20
C ASP A 20 -11.23 -28.80 11.01
N ALA A 21 -10.52 -27.86 11.64
CA ALA A 21 -9.39 -28.20 12.51
C ALA A 21 -9.27 -27.25 13.70
N PRO A 22 -9.16 -27.77 14.94
CA PRO A 22 -8.92 -26.92 16.10
C PRO A 22 -7.49 -26.37 16.06
N LEU A 23 -7.35 -25.05 16.35
CA LEU A 23 -6.07 -24.36 16.41
C LEU A 23 -5.23 -24.80 17.62
N LEU A 24 -5.87 -25.21 18.70
CA LEU A 24 -5.22 -25.73 19.89
C LEU A 24 -6.14 -26.76 20.55
N ARG A 25 -5.58 -27.91 20.87
CA ARG A 25 -6.21 -28.91 21.74
C ARG A 25 -5.41 -29.02 23.02
N TYR A 26 -6.11 -29.12 24.12
CA TYR A 26 -5.49 -29.33 25.42
C TYR A 26 -6.15 -30.48 26.16
N ASP A 27 -5.38 -31.10 27.02
CA ASP A 27 -5.87 -32.01 28.04
C ASP A 27 -5.32 -31.61 29.41
N GLN A 28 -6.06 -31.97 30.46
CA GLN A 28 -5.67 -31.75 31.85
C GLN A 28 -5.35 -30.27 32.17
N LEU A 29 -6.06 -29.31 31.56
CA LEU A 29 -5.91 -27.90 31.95
C LEU A 29 -6.28 -27.70 33.40
N ARG A 30 -5.35 -27.18 34.20
CA ARG A 30 -5.55 -26.79 35.58
C ARG A 30 -4.96 -25.41 35.81
N LEU A 31 -5.77 -24.50 36.22
CA LEU A 31 -5.37 -23.17 36.66
C LEU A 31 -5.81 -23.01 38.12
N SER A 32 -4.90 -22.69 39.02
CA SER A 32 -5.21 -22.40 40.41
C SER A 32 -4.59 -21.07 40.86
N ALA A 33 -5.31 -20.34 41.67
CA ALA A 33 -4.86 -19.11 42.29
C ALA A 33 -5.13 -19.17 43.81
N GLU A 34 -4.10 -19.02 44.61
CA GLU A 34 -4.15 -18.87 46.04
C GLU A 34 -3.88 -17.42 46.42
N LEU A 35 -4.83 -16.77 47.05
CA LEU A 35 -4.74 -15.36 47.41
C LEU A 35 -4.72 -15.26 48.93
N ALA A 36 -3.56 -15.07 49.53
CA ALA A 36 -3.36 -14.81 50.92
C ALA A 36 -2.92 -13.33 51.14
N PRO A 37 -3.15 -12.72 52.31
CA PRO A 37 -2.74 -11.32 52.55
C PRO A 37 -1.28 -11.04 52.36
N ALA A 38 -0.40 -12.03 52.62
CA ALA A 38 1.05 -11.91 52.54
C ALA A 38 1.63 -12.50 51.26
N SER A 39 0.86 -13.29 50.51
CA SER A 39 1.37 -13.90 49.26
C SER A 39 0.23 -14.27 48.31
N GLN A 40 0.51 -14.15 47.02
CA GLN A 40 -0.36 -14.60 45.96
C GLN A 40 0.42 -15.62 45.11
N ARG A 41 -0.21 -16.77 44.84
CA ARG A 41 0.38 -17.84 44.05
C ARG A 41 -0.58 -18.20 42.92
N ILE A 42 -0.04 -18.29 41.73
CA ILE A 42 -0.77 -18.73 40.53
C ILE A 42 0.01 -19.91 39.94
N ASP A 43 -0.68 -21.04 39.78
CA ASP A 43 -0.17 -22.22 39.11
C ASP A 43 -0.97 -22.50 37.85
N VAL A 44 -0.28 -22.83 36.75
CA VAL A 44 -0.88 -23.28 35.50
C VAL A 44 -0.24 -24.58 35.08
N HIS A 45 -1.06 -25.56 34.74
CA HIS A 45 -0.63 -26.82 34.16
C HIS A 45 -1.56 -27.19 33.02
N SER A 46 -0.99 -27.56 31.87
CA SER A 46 -1.77 -28.07 30.74
C SER A 46 -0.91 -29.03 29.91
N GLY A 47 -1.45 -30.19 29.64
CA GLY A 47 -1.03 -31.00 28.51
C GLY A 47 -1.61 -30.43 27.24
N LEU A 48 -0.88 -30.54 26.16
CA LEU A 48 -1.29 -30.11 24.82
C LEU A 48 -1.16 -31.27 23.86
N ASP A 49 -1.96 -31.27 22.80
CA ASP A 49 -1.83 -32.26 21.74
C ASP A 49 -0.37 -32.30 21.22
N ASP A 50 0.02 -33.38 20.64
CA ASP A 50 1.37 -33.64 20.11
C ASP A 50 2.49 -33.67 21.17
N GLY A 51 2.14 -33.95 22.43
CA GLY A 51 3.09 -34.03 23.54
C GLY A 51 3.64 -32.64 23.98
N GLY A 52 2.95 -31.59 23.63
CA GLY A 52 3.19 -30.24 24.17
C GLY A 52 2.78 -30.16 25.65
N ARG A 53 3.33 -29.19 26.36
CA ARG A 53 2.97 -28.90 27.76
C ARG A 53 3.23 -27.43 28.13
N LEU A 54 2.47 -26.96 29.09
CA LEU A 54 2.66 -25.70 29.75
C LEU A 54 2.61 -25.91 31.25
N ASP A 55 3.74 -25.67 31.93
CA ASP A 55 3.86 -25.73 33.38
C ASP A 55 4.38 -24.42 33.92
N GLY A 56 3.61 -23.73 34.71
CA GLY A 56 3.98 -22.42 35.23
C GLY A 56 3.56 -22.24 36.68
N GLN A 57 4.40 -21.55 37.42
CA GLN A 57 4.14 -21.11 38.78
C GLN A 57 4.64 -19.70 38.92
N VAL A 58 3.83 -18.79 39.43
CA VAL A 58 4.22 -17.43 39.80
C VAL A 58 3.78 -17.13 41.22
N THR A 59 4.68 -16.59 42.02
CA THR A 59 4.42 -16.20 43.41
C THR A 59 4.76 -14.72 43.58
N ILE A 60 3.89 -13.96 44.20
CA ILE A 60 4.12 -12.57 44.60
C ILE A 60 3.97 -12.54 46.12
N ALA A 61 5.04 -12.14 46.84
CA ALA A 61 5.06 -12.20 48.30
C ALA A 61 5.51 -10.90 48.97
N GLY A 62 4.98 -10.67 50.15
CA GLY A 62 5.37 -9.58 51.04
C GLY A 62 4.95 -8.19 50.57
N THR A 63 5.23 -7.21 51.42
CA THR A 63 4.92 -5.77 51.15
C THR A 63 5.72 -5.19 49.99
N GLN A 64 6.89 -5.76 49.69
CA GLN A 64 7.73 -5.36 48.55
C GLN A 64 7.30 -6.04 47.22
N GLN A 65 6.24 -6.88 47.26
CA GLN A 65 5.78 -7.60 46.09
C GLN A 65 6.90 -8.40 45.38
N THR A 66 7.62 -9.17 46.16
CA THR A 66 8.73 -10.00 45.66
C THR A 66 8.14 -11.05 44.70
N LEU A 67 8.70 -11.08 43.49
CA LEU A 67 8.35 -12.01 42.44
C LEU A 67 9.21 -13.27 42.54
N GLY A 68 8.59 -14.43 42.42
CA GLY A 68 9.27 -15.73 42.31
C GLY A 68 8.48 -16.66 41.41
N GLY A 69 9.14 -17.72 40.95
CA GLY A 69 8.46 -18.75 40.15
C GLY A 69 9.24 -19.22 38.94
N GLN A 70 8.58 -20.08 38.17
CA GLN A 70 9.14 -20.65 36.95
C GLN A 70 8.03 -20.88 35.92
N LEU A 71 8.45 -20.94 34.65
CA LEU A 71 7.62 -21.27 33.52
C LEU A 71 8.40 -22.21 32.58
N ASP A 72 7.88 -23.41 32.38
CA ASP A 72 8.34 -24.36 31.37
C ASP A 72 7.27 -24.53 30.32
N LEU A 73 7.61 -24.30 29.07
CA LEU A 73 6.69 -24.41 27.96
C LEU A 73 7.28 -25.23 26.83
N ARG A 74 6.47 -26.09 26.25
CA ARG A 74 6.75 -26.83 25.04
C ARG A 74 5.47 -26.86 24.20
N LEU A 75 5.43 -26.02 23.18
CA LEU A 75 4.34 -25.97 22.21
C LEU A 75 4.88 -26.50 20.89
N ASN A 76 4.28 -27.57 20.40
CA ASN A 76 4.68 -28.19 19.14
C ASN A 76 3.89 -27.64 17.95
N ASN A 77 2.82 -26.84 18.22
CA ASN A 77 1.99 -26.18 17.23
C ASN A 77 1.73 -24.73 17.65
N LEU A 78 1.99 -23.79 16.73
CA LEU A 78 1.81 -22.35 16.92
C LEU A 78 0.57 -21.79 16.19
N ALA A 79 -0.29 -22.64 15.62
CA ALA A 79 -1.50 -22.21 14.89
C ALA A 79 -2.43 -21.30 15.73
N PHE A 80 -2.40 -21.43 17.07
CA PHE A 80 -3.17 -20.57 17.96
C PHE A 80 -2.83 -19.06 17.83
N ILE A 81 -1.68 -18.71 17.23
CA ILE A 81 -1.29 -17.30 16.96
C ILE A 81 -2.31 -16.64 16.05
N GLU A 82 -2.96 -17.39 15.15
CA GLU A 82 -4.03 -16.90 14.27
C GLU A 82 -5.23 -16.30 15.02
N LEU A 83 -5.42 -16.71 16.30
CA LEU A 83 -6.47 -16.12 17.16
C LEU A 83 -6.21 -14.65 17.53
N PHE A 84 -4.96 -14.24 17.51
CA PHE A 84 -4.54 -12.89 17.94
C PHE A 84 -4.35 -11.91 16.77
N SER A 85 -4.37 -12.41 15.52
CA SER A 85 -4.18 -11.59 14.35
C SER A 85 -4.88 -12.18 13.12
N SER A 86 -5.84 -11.44 12.58
CA SER A 86 -6.48 -11.77 11.29
C SER A 86 -5.58 -11.56 10.07
N GLU A 87 -4.41 -10.98 10.27
CA GLU A 87 -3.44 -10.69 9.20
C GLU A 87 -2.57 -11.90 8.83
N VAL A 88 -2.60 -12.97 9.64
CA VAL A 88 -1.79 -14.16 9.45
C VAL A 88 -2.66 -15.40 9.30
N ALA A 89 -2.16 -16.36 8.55
CA ALA A 89 -2.80 -17.65 8.31
C ALA A 89 -1.74 -18.75 8.18
N ASN A 90 -2.16 -20.01 8.32
CA ASN A 90 -1.30 -21.19 8.17
C ASN A 90 -0.03 -21.11 9.02
N VAL A 91 -0.21 -20.75 10.30
CA VAL A 91 0.92 -20.63 11.24
C VAL A 91 1.37 -22.02 11.68
N GLU A 92 2.62 -22.32 11.41
CA GLU A 92 3.28 -23.57 11.77
C GLU A 92 4.48 -23.32 12.68
N GLY A 93 5.01 -24.38 13.28
CA GLY A 93 6.21 -24.34 14.10
C GLY A 93 5.96 -24.70 15.54
N GLY A 94 7.03 -24.69 16.32
CA GLY A 94 6.98 -24.98 17.75
C GLY A 94 7.91 -24.07 18.55
N ILE A 95 7.63 -23.96 19.85
CA ILE A 95 8.44 -23.20 20.81
C ILE A 95 8.75 -24.09 22.01
N ASN A 96 10.00 -24.07 22.45
CA ASN A 96 10.44 -24.61 23.72
C ASN A 96 11.06 -23.50 24.54
N GLY A 97 10.70 -23.38 25.81
CA GLY A 97 11.23 -22.33 26.67
C GLY A 97 11.19 -22.72 28.13
N ASN A 98 12.14 -22.19 28.90
CA ASN A 98 12.16 -22.24 30.35
C ASN A 98 12.56 -20.88 30.91
N PHE A 99 11.84 -20.43 31.92
CA PHE A 99 12.06 -19.15 32.55
C PHE A 99 11.94 -19.27 34.06
N ARG A 100 12.75 -18.50 34.79
CA ARG A 100 12.67 -18.31 36.24
C ARG A 100 12.47 -16.85 36.54
N PHE A 101 11.51 -16.58 37.39
CA PHE A 101 11.13 -15.23 37.81
C PHE A 101 11.73 -14.92 39.18
N ALA A 102 12.25 -13.72 39.35
CA ALA A 102 12.81 -13.21 40.61
C ALA A 102 12.66 -11.68 40.66
N GLY A 103 13.17 -11.06 41.70
CA GLY A 103 13.13 -9.59 41.90
C GLY A 103 11.79 -9.14 42.49
N THR A 104 11.22 -8.04 41.99
CA THR A 104 9.92 -7.49 42.44
C THR A 104 9.05 -7.16 41.24
N LEU A 105 7.73 -6.96 41.42
CA LEU A 105 6.84 -6.55 40.33
C LEU A 105 7.30 -5.25 39.64
N LYS A 106 7.92 -4.31 40.38
CA LYS A 106 8.43 -3.07 39.81
C LYS A 106 9.78 -3.26 39.10
N GLN A 107 10.58 -4.21 39.55
CA GLN A 107 11.89 -4.53 39.00
C GLN A 107 12.03 -6.06 38.83
N PRO A 108 11.31 -6.63 37.85
CA PRO A 108 11.36 -8.07 37.59
C PRO A 108 12.76 -8.46 37.10
N ALA A 109 13.19 -9.62 37.53
CA ALA A 109 14.38 -10.31 37.06
C ALA A 109 13.92 -11.64 36.45
N ILE A 110 14.22 -11.86 35.18
CA ILE A 110 13.80 -13.04 34.43
C ILE A 110 15.04 -13.70 33.85
N ASN A 111 15.27 -14.97 34.21
CA ASN A 111 16.35 -15.77 33.65
C ASN A 111 15.76 -16.95 32.88
N GLY A 112 16.27 -17.20 31.68
CA GLY A 112 15.81 -18.32 30.89
C GLY A 112 16.08 -18.19 29.40
N GLN A 113 15.47 -19.09 28.66
CA GLN A 113 15.59 -19.10 27.21
C GLN A 113 14.31 -19.64 26.58
N ALA A 114 14.08 -19.23 25.34
CA ALA A 114 13.06 -19.80 24.46
C ALA A 114 13.60 -19.94 23.04
N ASN A 115 13.21 -21.03 22.38
CA ASN A 115 13.61 -21.29 21.01
C ASN A 115 12.38 -21.67 20.18
N VAL A 116 12.11 -20.88 19.14
CA VAL A 116 11.13 -21.17 18.10
C VAL A 116 11.83 -21.90 16.96
N ARG A 117 11.21 -22.95 16.47
CA ARG A 117 11.75 -23.78 15.38
C ARG A 117 10.68 -24.10 14.35
N GLY A 118 11.10 -24.19 13.10
CA GLY A 118 10.23 -24.56 11.99
C GLY A 118 9.07 -23.56 11.79
N PHE A 119 9.25 -22.30 12.20
CA PHE A 119 8.21 -21.31 12.07
C PHE A 119 7.93 -21.04 10.60
N ALA A 120 6.65 -21.16 10.23
CA ALA A 120 6.13 -20.75 8.94
C ALA A 120 4.82 -19.97 9.16
N VAL A 121 4.54 -19.03 8.28
CA VAL A 121 3.32 -18.23 8.35
C VAL A 121 3.03 -17.62 6.98
N GLU A 122 1.77 -17.54 6.63
CA GLU A 122 1.31 -16.78 5.48
C GLU A 122 0.74 -15.42 5.94
N VAL A 123 1.02 -14.37 5.17
CA VAL A 123 0.44 -13.03 5.32
C VAL A 123 -0.33 -12.73 4.04
N PRO A 124 -1.63 -13.11 3.95
CA PRO A 124 -2.40 -13.06 2.70
C PRO A 124 -2.51 -11.65 2.12
N SER A 125 -2.61 -10.62 2.96
CA SER A 125 -2.69 -9.21 2.53
C SER A 125 -1.47 -8.75 1.72
N ALA A 126 -0.30 -9.34 1.96
CA ALA A 126 0.94 -9.08 1.24
C ALA A 126 1.34 -10.23 0.31
N GLY A 127 0.60 -11.34 0.27
CA GLY A 127 0.96 -12.56 -0.47
C GLY A 127 2.25 -13.21 0.01
N LEU A 128 2.65 -12.97 1.27
CA LEU A 128 3.91 -13.47 1.81
C LEU A 128 3.75 -14.90 2.34
N LYS A 129 4.76 -15.71 2.06
CA LYS A 129 4.97 -17.01 2.68
C LYS A 129 6.33 -17.01 3.37
N LEU A 130 6.29 -16.87 4.68
CA LEU A 130 7.48 -16.95 5.53
C LEU A 130 7.71 -18.42 5.92
N THR A 131 8.91 -18.90 5.75
CA THR A 131 9.26 -20.30 5.99
C THR A 131 10.61 -20.43 6.70
N GLN A 132 10.91 -21.63 7.19
CA GLN A 132 12.19 -21.97 7.84
C GLN A 132 12.57 -21.00 8.96
N GLY A 133 11.58 -20.43 9.62
CA GLY A 133 11.80 -19.47 10.68
C GLY A 133 12.37 -20.14 11.93
N HIS A 134 13.38 -19.49 12.52
CA HIS A 134 13.86 -19.83 13.84
C HIS A 134 14.13 -18.53 14.63
N LEU A 135 13.87 -18.58 15.92
CA LEU A 135 14.11 -17.48 16.83
C LEU A 135 14.62 -18.04 18.16
N SER A 136 15.70 -17.50 18.64
CA SER A 136 16.24 -17.80 19.97
C SER A 136 16.19 -16.54 20.82
N VAL A 137 15.67 -16.67 22.00
CA VAL A 137 15.64 -15.63 23.03
C VAL A 137 16.30 -16.21 24.27
N SER A 138 17.32 -15.53 24.79
CA SER A 138 18.02 -15.98 26.00
C SER A 138 18.38 -14.77 26.85
N THR A 139 18.40 -14.93 28.17
CA THR A 139 18.83 -13.88 29.07
C THR A 139 20.37 -13.80 29.12
N THR A 140 20.90 -12.60 29.00
CA THR A 140 22.32 -12.29 29.23
C THR A 140 22.58 -11.90 30.70
N ASP A 141 21.63 -11.14 31.22
CA ASP A 141 21.47 -10.86 32.65
C ASP A 141 19.98 -10.90 32.97
N ALA A 142 19.64 -10.86 34.24
CA ALA A 142 18.24 -11.02 34.68
C ALA A 142 17.25 -9.93 34.15
N ARG A 143 17.75 -8.93 33.43
CA ARG A 143 16.97 -7.78 32.96
C ARG A 143 17.05 -7.57 31.45
N GLN A 144 17.86 -8.34 30.75
CA GLN A 144 18.05 -8.20 29.31
C GLN A 144 18.04 -9.54 28.59
N PHE A 145 17.27 -9.60 27.53
CA PHE A 145 17.20 -10.73 26.62
C PHE A 145 18.03 -10.43 25.36
N LEU A 146 18.83 -11.39 24.96
CA LEU A 146 19.40 -11.46 23.62
C LEU A 146 18.40 -12.14 22.70
N ILE A 147 18.18 -11.58 21.53
CA ILE A 147 17.28 -12.07 20.49
C ILE A 147 18.10 -12.32 19.24
N THR A 148 18.04 -13.55 18.71
CA THR A 148 18.65 -13.92 17.43
C THR A 148 17.72 -14.83 16.64
N GLY A 149 17.65 -14.66 15.33
CA GLY A 149 16.80 -15.50 14.50
C GLY A 149 16.94 -15.21 13.03
N SER A 150 16.24 -16.00 12.23
CA SER A 150 16.06 -15.72 10.81
C SER A 150 14.77 -16.35 10.29
N VAL A 151 14.32 -15.84 9.14
CA VAL A 151 13.18 -16.35 8.41
C VAL A 151 13.42 -16.19 6.90
N GLN A 152 12.86 -17.07 6.10
CA GLN A 152 12.94 -17.01 4.64
C GLN A 152 11.63 -16.50 4.04
N SER A 153 11.74 -15.72 2.96
CA SER A 153 10.63 -15.35 2.09
C SER A 153 11.08 -15.38 0.64
N GLY A 154 10.41 -16.18 -0.18
CA GLY A 154 10.85 -16.44 -1.54
C GLY A 154 12.23 -17.10 -1.56
N LYS A 155 13.20 -16.45 -2.21
CA LYS A 155 14.60 -16.94 -2.25
C LYS A 155 15.49 -16.27 -1.20
N GLY A 156 14.97 -15.26 -0.51
CA GLY A 156 15.74 -14.43 0.40
C GLY A 156 15.55 -14.79 1.86
N THR A 157 16.47 -14.30 2.67
CA THR A 157 16.50 -14.50 4.12
C THR A 157 16.52 -13.16 4.82
N LEU A 158 15.81 -13.06 5.94
CA LEU A 158 15.85 -11.96 6.87
C LEU A 158 16.41 -12.46 8.20
N SER A 159 17.52 -11.88 8.65
CA SER A 159 18.13 -12.13 9.95
C SER A 159 17.65 -11.09 10.94
N ILE A 160 17.41 -11.53 12.16
CA ILE A 160 16.94 -10.74 13.30
C ILE A 160 17.98 -10.87 14.40
N SER A 161 18.48 -9.76 14.91
CA SER A 161 19.42 -9.76 16.04
C SER A 161 19.19 -8.53 16.91
N GLY A 162 19.41 -8.66 18.22
CA GLY A 162 19.25 -7.53 19.09
C GLY A 162 19.03 -7.91 20.54
N SER A 163 18.53 -6.96 21.30
CA SER A 163 18.22 -7.14 22.72
C SER A 163 16.93 -6.47 23.12
N ALA A 164 16.26 -7.01 24.12
CA ALA A 164 15.06 -6.43 24.74
C ALA A 164 15.23 -6.42 26.26
N GLY A 165 14.98 -5.27 26.88
CA GLY A 165 14.98 -5.10 28.33
C GLY A 165 13.65 -5.52 28.96
N VAL A 166 13.67 -5.69 30.29
CA VAL A 166 12.50 -5.99 31.12
C VAL A 166 12.31 -4.93 32.19
N GLY A 167 11.07 -4.53 32.44
CA GLY A 167 10.68 -3.57 33.47
C GLY A 167 10.26 -2.20 32.93
N ALA A 168 10.01 -1.24 33.84
CA ALA A 168 9.40 0.05 33.50
C ALA A 168 10.24 0.93 32.55
N ASN A 169 11.57 0.75 32.54
CA ASN A 169 12.50 1.47 31.67
C ASN A 169 13.12 0.55 30.61
N ALA A 170 12.40 -0.49 30.22
CA ALA A 170 12.85 -1.44 29.22
C ALA A 170 13.18 -0.74 27.89
N GLN A 171 14.31 -1.08 27.34
CA GLN A 171 14.73 -0.65 26.00
C GLN A 171 14.87 -1.89 25.12
N THR A 172 14.39 -1.79 23.91
CA THR A 172 14.54 -2.82 22.89
C THR A 172 15.32 -2.24 21.72
N ALA A 173 16.29 -2.98 21.23
CA ALA A 173 17.04 -2.63 20.03
C ALA A 173 17.16 -3.88 19.15
N ILE A 174 16.51 -3.86 18.00
CA ILE A 174 16.48 -4.97 17.04
C ILE A 174 17.08 -4.49 15.72
N THR A 175 17.98 -5.27 15.17
CA THR A 175 18.53 -5.10 13.83
C THR A 175 17.92 -6.16 12.90
N LEU A 176 17.43 -5.73 11.75
CA LEU A 176 16.86 -6.56 10.69
C LEU A 176 17.77 -6.43 9.46
N LYS A 177 18.43 -7.51 9.09
CA LYS A 177 19.27 -7.57 7.89
C LYS A 177 18.79 -8.67 6.96
N GLY A 178 18.51 -8.32 5.72
CA GLY A 178 18.03 -9.27 4.72
C GLY A 178 18.84 -9.25 3.45
N SER A 179 18.56 -10.23 2.60
CA SER A 179 19.09 -10.30 1.24
C SER A 179 18.02 -10.95 0.36
N GLN A 180 17.64 -10.25 -0.71
CA GLN A 180 16.65 -10.72 -1.69
C GLN A 180 15.33 -11.24 -1.07
N PHE A 181 14.91 -10.61 0.01
CA PHE A 181 13.69 -10.98 0.75
C PHE A 181 12.46 -10.54 0.00
N THR A 182 11.54 -11.46 -0.30
CA THR A 182 10.25 -11.12 -0.90
C THR A 182 9.39 -10.38 0.14
N ALA A 183 9.11 -9.12 -0.10
CA ALA A 183 8.32 -8.26 0.80
C ALA A 183 6.85 -8.15 0.39
N ALA A 184 6.54 -8.46 -0.87
CA ALA A 184 5.18 -8.59 -1.37
C ALA A 184 5.15 -9.53 -2.57
N ASP A 185 4.10 -10.35 -2.69
CA ASP A 185 3.81 -11.19 -3.87
C ASP A 185 2.30 -11.32 -4.05
N ILE A 186 1.68 -10.20 -4.45
CA ILE A 186 0.24 -10.08 -4.73
C ILE A 186 0.03 -9.77 -6.22
N PRO A 187 -1.18 -9.95 -6.78
CA PRO A 187 -1.46 -9.63 -8.19
C PRO A 187 -1.17 -8.18 -8.59
N ALA A 188 -1.16 -7.27 -7.60
CA ALA A 188 -0.88 -5.85 -7.81
C ALA A 188 0.59 -5.49 -7.66
N ALA A 189 1.38 -6.28 -6.92
CA ALA A 189 2.78 -5.94 -6.64
C ALA A 189 3.61 -7.18 -6.29
N LYS A 190 4.76 -7.29 -6.93
CA LYS A 190 5.83 -8.22 -6.53
C LYS A 190 7.06 -7.41 -6.19
N VAL A 191 7.50 -7.50 -4.92
CA VAL A 191 8.59 -6.65 -4.41
C VAL A 191 9.61 -7.51 -3.68
N VAL A 192 10.88 -7.37 -4.08
CA VAL A 192 12.03 -8.02 -3.44
C VAL A 192 12.96 -6.95 -2.91
N ILE A 193 13.36 -7.10 -1.65
CA ILE A 193 14.14 -6.09 -0.94
C ILE A 193 15.35 -6.68 -0.22
N THR A 194 16.34 -5.84 0.01
CA THR A 194 17.49 -6.07 0.87
C THR A 194 17.47 -5.00 1.99
N PRO A 195 16.87 -5.30 3.15
CA PRO A 195 16.81 -4.37 4.28
C PRO A 195 18.08 -4.43 5.14
N ASP A 196 18.45 -3.28 5.70
CA ASP A 196 19.38 -3.11 6.83
C ASP A 196 18.78 -2.06 7.77
N LEU A 197 17.90 -2.50 8.66
CA LEU A 197 17.08 -1.65 9.51
C LEU A 197 17.39 -1.88 10.97
N THR A 198 17.30 -0.82 11.74
CA THR A 198 17.37 -0.86 13.22
C THR A 198 16.07 -0.29 13.78
N VAL A 199 15.46 -1.05 14.66
CA VAL A 199 14.26 -0.68 15.41
C VAL A 199 14.64 -0.53 16.87
N LYS A 200 14.42 0.65 17.43
CA LYS A 200 14.63 0.93 18.86
C LYS A 200 13.30 1.31 19.49
N GLN A 201 12.99 0.71 20.62
CA GLN A 201 11.79 1.02 21.38
C GLN A 201 12.16 1.41 22.81
N ASN A 202 11.48 2.41 23.33
CA ASN A 202 11.54 2.84 24.73
C ASN A 202 10.14 3.32 25.19
N ALA A 203 10.03 3.83 26.39
CA ALA A 203 8.77 4.32 26.95
C ALA A 203 8.15 5.50 26.15
N LYS A 204 8.92 6.20 25.32
CA LYS A 204 8.46 7.36 24.54
C LYS A 204 7.98 7.01 23.14
N GLY A 205 8.38 5.84 22.61
CA GLY A 205 7.99 5.43 21.26
C GLY A 205 8.93 4.44 20.62
N ILE A 206 8.76 4.30 19.32
CA ILE A 206 9.52 3.41 18.43
C ILE A 206 10.27 4.27 17.43
N ASP A 207 11.58 4.10 17.32
CA ASP A 207 12.44 4.73 16.33
C ASP A 207 12.92 3.67 15.34
N VAL A 208 12.67 3.90 14.04
CA VAL A 208 13.12 3.03 12.94
C VAL A 208 14.10 3.79 12.07
N GLY A 209 15.27 3.23 11.86
CA GLY A 209 16.30 3.83 11.02
C GLY A 209 17.03 2.80 10.18
N GLY A 210 17.77 3.28 9.18
CA GLY A 210 18.61 2.41 8.35
C GLY A 210 18.37 2.57 6.85
N GLY A 211 18.65 1.51 6.10
CA GLY A 211 18.55 1.47 4.66
C GLY A 211 17.67 0.32 4.15
N LEU A 212 17.07 0.55 3.00
CA LEU A 212 16.29 -0.43 2.28
C LEU A 212 16.66 -0.36 0.79
N THR A 213 17.20 -1.43 0.25
CA THR A 213 17.41 -1.55 -1.20
C THR A 213 16.26 -2.35 -1.81
N VAL A 214 15.66 -1.83 -2.86
CA VAL A 214 14.68 -2.55 -3.68
C VAL A 214 15.45 -3.27 -4.79
N ASP A 215 15.62 -4.57 -4.65
CA ASP A 215 16.34 -5.41 -5.63
C ASP A 215 15.57 -5.54 -6.94
N SER A 216 14.25 -5.70 -6.82
CA SER A 216 13.28 -5.64 -7.92
C SER A 216 11.90 -5.33 -7.41
N ALA A 217 11.13 -4.62 -8.21
CA ALA A 217 9.70 -4.44 -7.99
C ALA A 217 8.96 -4.40 -9.34
N ASP A 218 7.84 -5.12 -9.40
CA ASP A 218 6.84 -5.03 -10.46
C ASP A 218 5.54 -4.61 -9.81
N VAL A 219 5.08 -3.39 -10.11
CA VAL A 219 3.92 -2.79 -9.46
C VAL A 219 2.89 -2.36 -10.49
N ASN A 220 1.67 -2.86 -10.37
CA ASN A 220 0.52 -2.35 -11.10
C ASN A 220 -0.28 -1.43 -10.18
N ALA A 221 -0.08 -0.12 -10.35
CA ALA A 221 -0.68 0.89 -9.47
C ALA A 221 -2.23 0.90 -9.53
N GLU A 222 -2.83 0.46 -10.62
CA GLU A 222 -4.29 0.40 -10.78
C GLU A 222 -4.93 -0.76 -10.00
N LYS A 223 -4.14 -1.82 -9.73
CA LYS A 223 -4.59 -3.00 -8.98
C LYS A 223 -4.29 -2.93 -7.48
N LEU A 224 -3.60 -1.89 -7.02
CA LEU A 224 -3.30 -1.75 -5.59
C LEU A 224 -4.60 -1.55 -4.79
N PRO A 225 -4.72 -2.16 -3.61
CA PRO A 225 -5.85 -1.93 -2.72
C PRO A 225 -6.02 -0.43 -2.44
N GLY A 226 -7.21 0.09 -2.69
CA GLY A 226 -7.49 1.54 -2.54
C GLY A 226 -7.19 2.41 -3.76
N ALA A 227 -6.64 1.88 -4.85
CA ALA A 227 -6.35 2.64 -6.07
C ALA A 227 -7.60 3.24 -6.76
N GLY A 228 -8.80 2.76 -6.43
CA GLY A 228 -10.08 3.28 -6.94
C GLY A 228 -10.96 3.94 -5.87
N ALA A 229 -10.49 4.01 -4.62
CA ALA A 229 -11.25 4.68 -3.56
C ALA A 229 -11.22 6.19 -3.80
N THR A 230 -12.34 6.75 -4.26
CA THR A 230 -12.56 8.20 -4.21
C THR A 230 -12.35 8.64 -2.76
N LYS A 231 -11.38 9.52 -2.53
CA LYS A 231 -11.25 10.17 -1.21
C LYS A 231 -12.61 10.76 -0.91
N ALA A 232 -13.19 10.40 0.25
CA ALA A 232 -14.40 11.04 0.72
C ALA A 232 -14.23 12.56 0.64
N SER A 233 -15.28 13.26 0.18
CA SER A 233 -15.25 14.73 0.16
C SER A 233 -14.79 15.24 1.53
N PRO A 234 -14.03 16.34 1.62
CA PRO A 234 -13.62 16.94 2.89
C PRO A 234 -14.77 17.22 3.85
N ASP A 235 -16.01 17.30 3.31
CA ASP A 235 -17.23 17.54 4.07
C ASP A 235 -17.85 16.27 4.67
N VAL A 236 -17.35 15.08 4.32
CA VAL A 236 -17.82 13.80 4.89
C VAL A 236 -16.90 13.40 6.03
N VAL A 237 -17.27 13.74 7.24
CA VAL A 237 -16.65 13.23 8.47
C VAL A 237 -17.21 11.83 8.73
N VAL A 238 -16.49 10.81 8.36
CA VAL A 238 -16.79 9.42 8.77
C VAL A 238 -16.41 9.29 10.23
N ILE A 239 -17.40 9.38 11.12
CA ILE A 239 -17.19 9.14 12.55
C ILE A 239 -17.24 7.62 12.77
N ASP A 240 -16.11 6.96 12.59
CA ASP A 240 -15.93 5.57 13.01
C ASP A 240 -15.34 5.58 14.43
N GLN A 241 -16.19 5.40 15.44
CA GLN A 241 -15.80 5.36 16.85
C GLN A 241 -14.73 4.26 17.11
N LYS A 242 -14.73 3.18 16.35
CA LYS A 242 -13.71 2.11 16.46
C LYS A 242 -12.31 2.54 16.04
N GLN A 243 -12.18 3.48 15.12
CA GLN A 243 -10.85 4.00 14.71
C GLN A 243 -10.25 4.95 15.75
N GLN A 244 -11.08 5.71 16.49
CA GLN A 244 -10.59 6.59 17.56
C GLN A 244 -10.10 5.83 18.80
N GLU A 245 -10.74 4.73 19.16
CA GLU A 245 -10.29 3.91 20.29
C GLU A 245 -9.01 3.13 20.00
N GLN A 246 -8.78 2.71 18.75
CA GLN A 246 -7.52 2.07 18.33
C GLN A 246 -6.35 3.05 18.20
N ALA A 247 -6.58 4.33 17.93
CA ALA A 247 -5.53 5.33 17.81
C ALA A 247 -4.92 5.75 19.16
N ALA A 248 -5.65 5.64 20.25
CA ALA A 248 -5.23 6.08 21.58
C ALA A 248 -4.22 5.16 22.28
N SER A 249 -3.95 3.96 21.74
CA SER A 249 -3.09 2.93 22.38
C SER A 249 -1.78 2.62 21.64
N LYS A 250 -1.48 3.25 20.51
CA LYS A 250 -0.26 2.95 19.75
C LYS A 250 0.89 3.85 20.16
N LEU A 251 2.03 3.23 20.53
CA LEU A 251 3.27 3.98 20.74
C LEU A 251 3.61 4.80 19.49
N PRO A 252 4.03 6.07 19.64
CA PRO A 252 4.39 6.90 18.51
C PRO A 252 5.59 6.30 17.77
N ILE A 253 5.52 6.27 16.44
CA ILE A 253 6.56 5.75 15.57
C ILE A 253 7.23 6.91 14.86
N ASN A 254 8.57 7.00 14.98
CA ASN A 254 9.41 7.84 14.14
C ASN A 254 10.20 6.93 13.20
N ALA A 255 10.24 7.24 11.92
CA ALA A 255 11.08 6.52 10.99
C ALA A 255 11.93 7.48 10.15
N LEU A 256 13.17 7.09 9.90
CA LEU A 256 14.06 7.73 8.96
C LEU A 256 14.79 6.63 8.19
N VAL A 257 14.28 6.31 7.00
CA VAL A 257 14.77 5.20 6.19
C VAL A 257 15.26 5.71 4.83
N LYS A 258 16.49 5.32 4.46
CA LYS A 258 17.04 5.57 3.12
C LYS A 258 16.60 4.43 2.22
N VAL A 259 15.85 4.73 1.17
CA VAL A 259 15.35 3.77 0.18
C VAL A 259 16.13 3.96 -1.12
N ASP A 260 16.79 2.90 -1.54
CA ASP A 260 17.41 2.82 -2.87
C ASP A 260 16.47 2.03 -3.80
N LEU A 261 15.86 2.73 -4.74
CA LEU A 261 15.11 2.10 -5.82
C LEU A 261 16.08 1.72 -6.92
N GLY A 262 16.51 0.48 -6.93
CA GLY A 262 17.39 -0.06 -7.96
C GLY A 262 16.79 0.02 -9.37
N ARG A 263 17.55 -0.35 -10.37
CA ARG A 263 17.17 -0.24 -11.80
C ARG A 263 16.07 -1.22 -12.24
N LYS A 264 15.63 -2.12 -11.37
CA LYS A 264 14.63 -3.17 -11.67
C LYS A 264 13.28 -2.88 -11.02
N THR A 265 12.99 -1.62 -10.73
CA THR A 265 11.68 -1.20 -10.22
C THR A 265 10.81 -0.75 -11.39
N HIS A 266 9.89 -1.59 -11.80
CA HIS A 266 8.94 -1.37 -12.89
C HIS A 266 7.57 -1.00 -12.32
N ILE A 267 6.94 0.02 -12.89
CA ILE A 267 5.64 0.50 -12.46
C ILE A 267 4.76 0.68 -13.69
N VAL A 268 3.59 0.07 -13.65
CA VAL A 268 2.53 0.24 -14.64
C VAL A 268 1.31 0.83 -13.97
N GLY A 269 0.70 1.83 -14.58
CA GLY A 269 -0.56 2.43 -14.14
C GLY A 269 -0.63 3.93 -14.39
N MET A 270 -1.83 4.48 -14.40
CA MET A 270 -2.11 5.89 -14.68
C MET A 270 -1.49 6.39 -15.99
N GLY A 271 -1.43 5.52 -17.00
CA GLY A 271 -0.79 5.80 -18.28
C GLY A 271 0.73 5.61 -18.33
N LEU A 272 1.40 5.43 -17.19
CA LEU A 272 2.82 5.13 -17.14
C LEU A 272 3.06 3.62 -17.33
N ASP A 273 4.02 3.29 -18.16
CA ASP A 273 4.65 1.97 -18.27
C ASP A 273 6.17 2.23 -18.29
N GLY A 274 6.79 2.11 -17.13
CA GLY A 274 8.15 2.59 -16.98
C GLY A 274 8.88 2.08 -15.75
N ARG A 275 10.15 2.46 -15.67
CA ARG A 275 11.02 2.16 -14.54
C ARG A 275 11.25 3.38 -13.69
N VAL A 276 11.32 3.16 -12.39
CA VAL A 276 11.65 4.20 -11.41
C VAL A 276 12.95 3.79 -10.71
N SER A 277 13.89 4.71 -10.58
CA SER A 277 15.16 4.44 -9.90
C SER A 277 15.65 5.68 -9.16
N GLY A 278 16.52 5.50 -8.17
CA GLY A 278 17.13 6.60 -7.43
C GLY A 278 17.07 6.41 -5.92
N LEU A 279 17.48 7.42 -5.20
CA LEU A 279 17.59 7.42 -3.74
C LEU A 279 16.54 8.34 -3.13
N LEU A 280 15.83 7.83 -2.14
CA LEU A 280 14.82 8.56 -1.40
C LEU A 280 15.00 8.36 0.10
N THR A 281 15.11 9.42 0.88
CA THR A 281 15.03 9.37 2.33
C THR A 281 13.58 9.61 2.73
N VAL A 282 12.97 8.59 3.34
CA VAL A 282 11.59 8.64 3.84
C VAL A 282 11.60 8.94 5.32
N SER A 283 10.82 9.93 5.73
CA SER A 283 10.65 10.33 7.13
C SER A 283 9.18 10.23 7.54
N GLU A 284 8.93 9.44 8.57
CA GLU A 284 7.64 9.33 9.26
C GLU A 284 7.75 9.95 10.63
N ARG A 285 6.75 10.74 11.03
CA ARG A 285 6.64 11.35 12.35
C ARG A 285 5.21 11.30 12.86
N PRO A 286 4.96 11.07 14.14
CA PRO A 286 3.62 11.00 14.70
C PRO A 286 2.81 12.25 14.39
N GLY A 287 1.59 12.06 13.88
CA GLY A 287 0.67 13.16 13.57
C GLY A 287 1.05 14.05 12.38
N ARG A 288 2.02 13.63 11.58
CA ARG A 288 2.43 14.34 10.35
C ARG A 288 2.35 13.40 9.16
N ALA A 289 2.12 13.98 7.97
CA ALA A 289 2.22 13.20 6.73
C ALA A 289 3.63 12.69 6.51
N THR A 290 3.76 11.46 6.01
CA THR A 290 5.04 10.88 5.58
C THR A 290 5.67 11.73 4.50
N THR A 291 6.93 12.10 4.68
CA THR A 291 7.65 12.97 3.73
C THR A 291 8.83 12.24 3.08
N GLY A 292 9.17 12.69 1.87
CA GLY A 292 10.33 12.23 1.12
C GLY A 292 11.34 13.34 0.90
N GLN A 293 12.63 12.97 0.86
CA GLN A 293 13.72 13.83 0.44
C GLN A 293 14.63 13.08 -0.52
N GLY A 294 14.85 13.63 -1.70
CA GLY A 294 15.67 13.02 -2.75
C GLY A 294 15.09 13.21 -4.14
N GLN A 295 15.62 12.44 -5.07
CA GLN A 295 15.19 12.50 -6.47
C GLN A 295 15.06 11.07 -7.01
N LEU A 296 13.97 10.82 -7.71
CA LEU A 296 13.77 9.59 -8.46
C LEU A 296 13.76 9.91 -9.96
N ALA A 297 14.43 9.07 -10.73
CA ALA A 297 14.37 9.08 -12.18
C ALA A 297 13.26 8.15 -12.65
N VAL A 298 12.55 8.58 -13.69
CA VAL A 298 11.51 7.78 -14.36
C VAL A 298 11.86 7.68 -15.83
N ASP A 299 11.93 6.47 -16.36
CA ASP A 299 12.08 6.19 -17.79
C ASP A 299 10.95 5.27 -18.27
N GLY A 300 10.75 5.18 -19.60
CA GLY A 300 9.72 4.35 -20.18
C GLY A 300 8.79 5.12 -21.09
N THR A 301 7.53 4.71 -21.12
CA THR A 301 6.48 5.31 -21.94
C THR A 301 5.33 5.83 -21.09
N TYR A 302 4.74 6.90 -21.55
CA TYR A 302 3.54 7.48 -20.97
C TYR A 302 2.45 7.53 -22.03
N ARG A 303 1.32 6.91 -21.74
CA ARG A 303 0.14 6.95 -22.62
C ARG A 303 -0.72 8.14 -22.28
N ALA A 304 -0.89 9.02 -23.23
CA ALA A 304 -1.79 10.17 -23.12
C ALA A 304 -2.55 10.37 -24.44
N TYR A 305 -3.84 10.69 -24.36
CA TYR A 305 -4.70 10.94 -25.52
C TYR A 305 -4.67 9.83 -26.59
N GLY A 306 -4.57 8.57 -26.14
CA GLY A 306 -4.47 7.42 -27.05
C GLY A 306 -3.09 7.23 -27.70
N GLN A 307 -2.13 8.08 -27.41
CA GLN A 307 -0.77 8.05 -27.97
C GLN A 307 0.28 7.63 -26.93
N ASN A 308 1.27 6.88 -27.39
CA ASN A 308 2.42 6.50 -26.58
C ASN A 308 3.52 7.56 -26.72
N LEU A 309 3.89 8.19 -25.63
CA LEU A 309 4.96 9.16 -25.53
C LEU A 309 6.18 8.52 -24.87
N GLN A 310 7.35 8.68 -25.47
CA GLN A 310 8.60 8.23 -24.88
C GLN A 310 9.08 9.27 -23.87
N ILE A 311 9.34 8.85 -22.64
CA ILE A 311 9.92 9.72 -21.61
C ILE A 311 11.40 9.91 -21.93
N GLN A 312 11.78 11.14 -22.31
CA GLN A 312 13.18 11.54 -22.54
C GLN A 312 13.85 11.99 -21.23
N ARG A 313 13.09 12.62 -20.36
CA ARG A 313 13.51 13.04 -19.02
C ARG A 313 12.32 12.85 -18.09
N GLY A 314 12.50 12.08 -17.05
CA GLY A 314 11.52 11.91 -16.00
C GLY A 314 12.21 12.08 -14.64
N GLN A 315 11.76 13.04 -13.84
CA GLN A 315 12.29 13.30 -12.51
C GLN A 315 11.13 13.58 -11.55
N LEU A 316 11.15 12.88 -10.42
CA LEU A 316 10.29 13.14 -9.27
C LEU A 316 11.16 13.74 -8.18
N LEU A 317 10.83 14.94 -7.73
CA LEU A 317 11.64 15.74 -6.83
C LEU A 317 10.97 15.81 -5.46
N PHE A 318 11.68 15.39 -4.44
CA PHE A 318 11.22 15.41 -3.06
C PHE A 318 12.11 16.34 -2.23
N ALA A 319 11.55 17.43 -1.77
CA ALA A 319 12.20 18.42 -0.94
C ALA A 319 11.59 18.47 0.46
N SER A 320 11.54 17.31 1.13
CA SER A 320 10.75 17.10 2.37
C SER A 320 9.26 17.31 2.14
N THR A 321 8.80 17.01 0.95
CA THR A 321 7.38 17.06 0.54
C THR A 321 6.68 15.74 0.88
N PRO A 322 5.34 15.73 1.00
CA PRO A 322 4.59 14.49 1.13
C PRO A 322 4.96 13.48 0.03
N ILE A 323 5.07 12.21 0.41
CA ILE A 323 5.54 11.14 -0.50
C ILE A 323 4.58 10.90 -1.67
N ASP A 324 3.30 11.26 -1.51
CA ASP A 324 2.26 11.19 -2.53
C ASP A 324 2.19 12.44 -3.41
N ASN A 325 3.04 13.47 -3.15
CA ASN A 325 3.01 14.73 -3.88
C ASN A 325 4.41 15.27 -4.23
N PRO A 326 5.23 14.52 -5.00
CA PRO A 326 6.51 15.01 -5.49
C PRO A 326 6.34 16.16 -6.47
N GLY A 327 7.39 16.99 -6.57
CA GLY A 327 7.58 17.88 -7.71
C GLY A 327 7.86 17.09 -8.98
N LEU A 328 7.34 17.55 -10.10
CA LEU A 328 7.45 16.89 -11.40
C LEU A 328 8.35 17.69 -12.34
N ASN A 329 9.25 16.99 -13.04
CA ASN A 329 10.03 17.52 -14.15
C ASN A 329 10.13 16.40 -15.22
N ILE A 330 9.10 16.33 -16.08
CA ILE A 330 8.98 15.24 -17.04
C ILE A 330 8.90 15.84 -18.44
N ARG A 331 9.68 15.29 -19.37
CA ARG A 331 9.62 15.58 -20.79
C ARG A 331 9.31 14.27 -21.53
N ALA A 332 8.14 14.21 -22.16
CA ALA A 332 7.70 13.05 -22.92
C ALA A 332 7.44 13.47 -24.37
N VAL A 333 7.90 12.69 -25.35
CA VAL A 333 7.85 13.00 -26.79
C VAL A 333 7.12 11.93 -27.56
N ARG A 334 6.40 12.36 -28.57
CA ARG A 334 5.92 11.53 -29.67
C ARG A 334 6.85 11.68 -30.86
N LYS A 335 7.39 10.58 -31.38
CA LYS A 335 8.09 10.55 -32.65
C LYS A 335 7.07 10.53 -33.78
N LEU A 336 7.13 11.52 -34.67
CA LEU A 336 6.25 11.58 -35.83
C LEU A 336 6.73 10.68 -36.96
N ASN A 337 8.05 10.48 -37.04
CA ASN A 337 8.68 9.52 -37.94
C ASN A 337 9.35 8.41 -37.10
N PRO A 338 8.84 7.16 -37.11
CA PRO A 338 9.41 6.07 -36.34
C PRO A 338 10.86 5.71 -36.70
N ASN A 339 11.26 6.01 -37.96
CA ASN A 339 12.58 5.68 -38.48
C ASN A 339 13.61 6.80 -38.29
N ALA A 340 13.21 7.98 -37.84
CA ALA A 340 14.13 9.07 -37.56
C ALA A 340 14.77 8.91 -36.17
N THR A 341 16.06 9.31 -36.07
CA THR A 341 16.71 9.44 -34.78
C THR A 341 16.06 10.54 -33.94
N ILE A 342 16.26 10.56 -32.62
CA ILE A 342 15.61 11.52 -31.71
C ILE A 342 15.99 12.96 -32.09
N ASP A 343 17.15 13.17 -32.66
CA ASP A 343 17.69 14.51 -32.99
C ASP A 343 17.37 14.97 -34.43
N GLU A 344 16.93 14.08 -35.32
CA GLU A 344 16.80 14.35 -36.77
C GLU A 344 15.34 14.50 -37.23
N GLY A 345 14.36 14.20 -36.37
CA GLY A 345 12.94 14.19 -36.76
C GLY A 345 12.11 15.27 -36.10
N GLN A 346 11.00 15.61 -36.74
CA GLN A 346 9.99 16.45 -36.14
C GLN A 346 9.44 15.79 -34.89
N GLN A 347 9.52 16.47 -33.75
CA GLN A 347 9.11 16.00 -32.44
C GLN A 347 7.99 16.88 -31.90
N VAL A 348 6.99 16.27 -31.32
CA VAL A 348 6.02 16.96 -30.48
C VAL A 348 5.92 16.23 -29.14
N GLY A 349 5.60 16.95 -28.08
CA GLY A 349 5.60 16.32 -26.78
C GLY A 349 4.95 17.14 -25.68
N LEU A 350 5.03 16.61 -24.48
CA LEU A 350 4.53 17.21 -23.26
C LEU A 350 5.68 17.49 -22.28
N LEU A 351 5.67 18.70 -21.72
CA LEU A 351 6.40 19.04 -20.52
C LEU A 351 5.44 18.99 -19.35
N VAL A 352 5.76 18.22 -18.31
CA VAL A 352 4.99 18.14 -17.09
C VAL A 352 5.81 18.70 -15.95
N SER A 353 5.32 19.76 -15.33
CA SER A 353 5.91 20.45 -14.18
C SER A 353 4.91 20.56 -13.04
N GLY A 354 5.23 21.31 -11.99
CA GLY A 354 4.37 21.45 -10.82
C GLY A 354 4.53 20.26 -9.87
N THR A 355 3.44 19.78 -9.29
CA THR A 355 3.43 18.64 -8.35
C THR A 355 2.49 17.53 -8.84
N ALA A 356 2.62 16.33 -8.28
CA ALA A 356 1.75 15.20 -8.67
C ALA A 356 0.25 15.49 -8.45
N GLN A 357 -0.10 16.25 -7.42
CA GLN A 357 -1.49 16.64 -7.15
C GLN A 357 -1.95 17.87 -7.98
N ARG A 358 -1.01 18.67 -8.48
CA ARG A 358 -1.28 19.86 -9.32
C ARG A 358 -0.28 19.93 -10.49
N PRO A 359 -0.38 19.01 -11.46
CA PRO A 359 0.50 18.99 -12.60
C PRO A 359 0.17 20.14 -13.55
N ILE A 360 1.22 20.73 -14.11
CA ILE A 360 1.15 21.74 -15.16
C ILE A 360 1.67 21.09 -16.42
N LEU A 361 0.82 20.98 -17.44
CA LEU A 361 1.15 20.36 -18.72
C LEU A 361 1.31 21.44 -19.79
N THR A 362 2.41 21.39 -20.53
CA THR A 362 2.71 22.29 -21.63
C THR A 362 3.10 21.48 -22.86
N VAL A 363 2.44 21.73 -23.98
CA VAL A 363 2.82 21.15 -25.28
C VAL A 363 4.03 21.88 -25.84
N PHE A 364 4.98 21.14 -26.38
CA PHE A 364 6.12 21.68 -27.10
C PHE A 364 6.33 20.96 -28.43
N SER A 365 7.05 21.61 -29.34
CA SER A 365 7.44 21.03 -30.62
C SER A 365 8.88 21.41 -30.98
N ASN A 366 9.52 20.57 -31.78
CA ASN A 366 10.81 20.82 -32.39
C ASN A 366 10.75 20.33 -33.86
N PRO A 367 10.89 21.22 -34.88
CA PRO A 367 10.98 22.68 -34.78
C PRO A 367 9.74 23.30 -34.16
N VAL A 368 9.86 24.55 -33.68
CA VAL A 368 8.76 25.30 -33.03
C VAL A 368 7.65 25.53 -34.03
N MET A 369 6.42 25.22 -33.65
CA MET A 369 5.19 25.46 -34.42
C MET A 369 4.10 26.07 -33.54
N GLU A 370 2.99 26.46 -34.12
CA GLU A 370 1.81 26.93 -33.36
C GLU A 370 1.33 25.86 -32.36
N GLN A 371 0.93 26.30 -31.16
CA GLN A 371 0.48 25.36 -30.12
C GLN A 371 -0.66 24.45 -30.58
N SER A 372 -1.58 24.99 -31.40
CA SER A 372 -2.68 24.24 -31.99
C SER A 372 -2.21 23.12 -32.92
N ASP A 373 -1.19 23.40 -33.76
CA ASP A 373 -0.60 22.40 -34.62
C ASP A 373 0.22 21.38 -33.83
N ALA A 374 1.03 21.84 -32.88
CA ALA A 374 1.79 20.94 -32.02
C ALA A 374 0.86 19.97 -31.27
N LEU A 375 -0.27 20.45 -30.75
CA LEU A 375 -1.26 19.61 -30.11
C LEU A 375 -1.95 18.66 -31.10
N SER A 376 -2.27 19.13 -32.30
CA SER A 376 -2.82 18.31 -33.37
C SER A 376 -1.87 17.16 -33.72
N TYR A 377 -0.59 17.46 -33.94
CA TYR A 377 0.42 16.45 -34.19
C TYR A 377 0.59 15.48 -33.01
N LEU A 378 0.52 15.98 -31.77
CA LEU A 378 0.62 15.14 -30.57
C LEU A 378 -0.50 14.11 -30.52
N VAL A 379 -1.72 14.49 -30.85
CA VAL A 379 -2.92 13.65 -30.74
C VAL A 379 -3.15 12.81 -32.00
N THR A 380 -3.09 13.43 -33.19
CA THR A 380 -3.49 12.78 -34.45
C THR A 380 -2.30 12.38 -35.34
N GLY A 381 -1.16 13.02 -35.18
CA GLY A 381 0.01 12.85 -36.06
C GLY A 381 -0.04 13.71 -37.32
N LYS A 382 -0.97 14.65 -37.42
CA LYS A 382 -1.21 15.51 -38.59
C LYS A 382 -1.33 16.98 -38.15
N PRO A 383 -1.07 17.96 -39.05
CA PRO A 383 -1.36 19.35 -38.77
C PRO A 383 -2.88 19.57 -38.64
N LEU A 384 -3.27 20.60 -37.91
CA LEU A 384 -4.69 20.91 -37.65
C LEU A 384 -5.51 21.12 -38.95
N SER A 385 -4.87 21.64 -39.99
CA SER A 385 -5.47 21.87 -41.31
C SER A 385 -5.93 20.58 -42.04
N GLU A 386 -5.32 19.45 -41.71
CA GLU A 386 -5.60 18.14 -42.33
C GLU A 386 -6.52 17.26 -41.46
N VAL A 387 -6.89 17.73 -40.26
CA VAL A 387 -7.74 17.02 -39.33
C VAL A 387 -9.21 17.06 -39.79
N LYS A 388 -9.85 15.92 -39.91
CA LYS A 388 -11.25 15.79 -40.37
C LYS A 388 -12.13 15.05 -39.36
N GLY A 389 -13.38 15.49 -39.21
CA GLY A 389 -14.41 14.82 -38.43
C GLY A 389 -14.03 14.60 -36.94
N GLY A 390 -14.15 13.38 -36.47
CA GLY A 390 -13.91 13.01 -35.07
C GLY A 390 -12.50 13.31 -34.54
N GLU A 391 -11.47 13.33 -35.41
CA GLU A 391 -10.09 13.65 -34.99
C GLU A 391 -9.96 15.08 -34.44
N GLY A 392 -10.68 16.03 -35.01
CA GLY A 392 -10.67 17.42 -34.53
C GLY A 392 -11.25 17.56 -33.12
N ASN A 393 -12.21 16.73 -32.81
CA ASN A 393 -12.79 16.63 -31.48
C ASN A 393 -11.74 16.18 -30.45
N MET A 394 -10.89 15.22 -30.79
CA MET A 394 -9.79 14.75 -29.92
C MET A 394 -8.77 15.85 -29.63
N VAL A 395 -8.44 16.68 -30.65
CA VAL A 395 -7.49 17.78 -30.49
C VAL A 395 -8.07 18.89 -29.59
N SER A 396 -9.34 19.22 -29.78
CA SER A 396 -10.05 20.20 -28.95
C SER A 396 -10.09 19.81 -27.48
N ALA A 397 -10.23 18.57 -27.28
CA ALA A 397 -10.26 17.88 -26.03
C ALA A 397 -8.94 17.87 -25.26
N ALA A 398 -7.95 17.47 -25.95
CA ALA A 398 -6.62 17.52 -25.39
C ALA A 398 -6.25 18.98 -24.97
N ALA A 399 -6.73 19.97 -25.73
CA ALA A 399 -6.53 21.38 -25.38
C ALA A 399 -7.20 21.77 -24.05
N GLN A 400 -8.40 21.28 -23.77
CA GLN A 400 -9.07 21.53 -22.48
C GLN A 400 -8.39 20.81 -21.32
N ALA A 401 -7.99 19.54 -21.54
CA ALA A 401 -7.33 18.75 -20.50
C ALA A 401 -5.96 19.30 -20.08
N LEU A 402 -5.32 20.12 -20.89
CA LEU A 402 -4.09 20.83 -20.52
C LEU A 402 -4.27 21.85 -19.38
N GLY A 403 -5.52 22.15 -18.98
CA GLY A 403 -5.84 22.81 -17.71
C GLY A 403 -5.24 24.21 -17.50
N SER A 404 -4.84 24.89 -18.59
CA SER A 404 -4.35 26.25 -18.55
C SER A 404 -5.38 27.23 -19.11
N ALA A 405 -5.37 28.50 -18.67
CA ALA A 405 -6.20 29.56 -19.27
C ALA A 405 -6.00 29.67 -20.80
N GLY A 406 -4.81 29.29 -21.30
CA GLY A 406 -4.53 29.15 -22.73
C GLY A 406 -5.16 27.90 -23.36
N GLY A 407 -5.33 26.82 -22.60
CA GLY A 407 -5.99 25.59 -23.07
C GLY A 407 -7.45 25.79 -23.40
N ASP A 408 -8.20 26.50 -22.56
CA ASP A 408 -9.60 26.83 -22.80
C ASP A 408 -9.81 27.71 -24.05
N LEU A 409 -8.94 28.68 -24.26
CA LEU A 409 -8.97 29.51 -25.46
C LEU A 409 -8.61 28.70 -26.73
N LEU A 410 -7.65 27.79 -26.61
CA LEU A 410 -7.25 26.90 -27.68
C LEU A 410 -8.38 25.91 -28.03
N ALA A 411 -8.99 25.31 -27.04
CA ALA A 411 -10.12 24.39 -27.18
C ALA A 411 -11.32 25.08 -27.86
N LYS A 412 -11.66 26.31 -27.44
CA LYS A 412 -12.72 27.10 -28.07
C LYS A 412 -12.41 27.44 -29.54
N ARG A 413 -11.17 27.81 -29.88
CA ARG A 413 -10.76 28.04 -31.26
C ARG A 413 -10.86 26.79 -32.14
N ILE A 414 -10.46 25.64 -31.61
CA ILE A 414 -10.53 24.37 -32.32
C ILE A 414 -11.98 23.93 -32.43
N GLY A 415 -12.77 24.00 -31.36
CA GLY A 415 -14.18 23.62 -31.32
C GLY A 415 -15.05 24.44 -32.29
N SER A 416 -14.82 25.76 -32.37
CA SER A 416 -15.56 26.62 -33.31
C SER A 416 -15.28 26.31 -34.78
N LYS A 417 -14.06 25.86 -35.12
CA LYS A 417 -13.71 25.42 -36.48
C LYS A 417 -14.31 24.05 -36.83
N LEU A 418 -14.65 23.22 -35.85
CA LEU A 418 -15.08 21.83 -36.00
C LEU A 418 -16.60 21.60 -35.74
N GLY A 419 -17.32 22.62 -35.28
CA GLY A 419 -18.77 22.61 -35.09
C GLY A 419 -19.23 21.63 -33.99
N VAL A 420 -18.55 21.59 -32.86
CA VAL A 420 -18.87 20.72 -31.72
C VAL A 420 -19.47 21.55 -30.58
N ASP A 421 -20.53 21.00 -29.94
CA ASP A 421 -21.33 21.71 -28.94
C ASP A 421 -20.84 21.52 -27.51
N ASP A 422 -20.26 20.33 -27.20
CA ASP A 422 -19.85 19.95 -25.85
C ASP A 422 -18.54 19.15 -25.87
N ILE A 423 -17.61 19.56 -25.03
CA ILE A 423 -16.26 18.97 -24.95
C ILE A 423 -15.86 18.96 -23.48
N GLY A 424 -15.51 17.81 -22.95
CA GLY A 424 -15.11 17.72 -21.53
C GLY A 424 -14.37 16.44 -21.17
N VAL A 425 -13.68 16.52 -20.04
CA VAL A 425 -13.15 15.33 -19.36
C VAL A 425 -14.18 14.90 -18.32
N SER A 426 -14.67 13.70 -18.42
CA SER A 426 -15.57 13.12 -17.42
C SER A 426 -15.03 11.77 -16.97
N SER A 427 -15.27 11.41 -15.72
CA SER A 427 -15.08 10.02 -15.29
C SER A 427 -16.18 9.18 -15.97
N ASN A 428 -15.80 8.13 -16.67
CA ASN A 428 -16.74 7.23 -17.31
C ASN A 428 -16.61 5.83 -16.72
N GLU A 429 -17.70 5.37 -16.09
CA GLU A 429 -17.78 4.00 -15.54
C GLU A 429 -17.58 2.93 -16.62
N ALA A 430 -17.90 3.28 -17.85
CA ALA A 430 -17.73 2.43 -19.02
C ALA A 430 -16.25 2.16 -19.37
N LEU A 431 -15.34 2.93 -18.81
CA LEU A 431 -13.90 2.75 -18.95
C LEU A 431 -13.26 2.43 -17.59
N GLY A 432 -13.97 1.64 -16.77
CA GLY A 432 -13.46 1.21 -15.45
C GLY A 432 -13.36 2.33 -14.41
N GLY A 433 -14.16 3.41 -14.53
CA GLY A 433 -14.10 4.57 -13.65
C GLY A 433 -12.93 5.53 -13.95
N GLY A 434 -12.15 5.26 -14.98
CA GLY A 434 -11.06 6.11 -15.43
C GLY A 434 -11.55 7.42 -16.07
N SER A 435 -10.68 8.43 -16.10
CA SER A 435 -10.94 9.68 -16.80
C SER A 435 -11.03 9.41 -18.30
N ALA A 436 -12.20 9.68 -18.89
CA ALA A 436 -12.43 9.65 -20.31
C ALA A 436 -12.57 11.06 -20.82
N PHE A 437 -12.04 11.24 -21.97
CA PHE A 437 -12.25 12.40 -22.74
C PHE A 437 -13.44 12.20 -23.66
N SER A 438 -14.47 13.07 -23.59
CA SER A 438 -15.67 12.97 -24.41
C SER A 438 -15.95 14.24 -25.19
N VAL A 439 -16.41 14.04 -26.41
CA VAL A 439 -16.86 15.09 -27.31
C VAL A 439 -18.30 14.77 -27.68
N GLY A 440 -19.17 15.76 -27.55
CA GLY A 440 -20.57 15.59 -27.80
C GLY A 440 -21.19 16.66 -28.68
N LYS A 441 -22.24 16.27 -29.40
CA LYS A 441 -23.05 17.14 -30.24
C LYS A 441 -24.52 16.86 -30.01
N TYR A 442 -25.32 17.94 -29.90
CA TYR A 442 -26.76 17.85 -29.97
C TYR A 442 -27.20 17.71 -31.40
N LEU A 443 -27.63 16.51 -31.81
CA LEU A 443 -28.20 16.25 -33.11
C LEU A 443 -29.64 16.83 -33.23
N SER A 444 -30.29 17.01 -32.09
CA SER A 444 -31.54 17.72 -31.92
C SER A 444 -31.63 18.24 -30.45
N PRO A 445 -32.60 19.11 -30.10
CA PRO A 445 -32.78 19.59 -28.71
C PRO A 445 -33.01 18.46 -27.68
N ARG A 446 -33.31 17.23 -28.16
CA ARG A 446 -33.59 16.06 -27.32
C ARG A 446 -32.60 14.91 -27.51
N LEU A 447 -31.78 14.93 -28.56
CA LEU A 447 -30.87 13.86 -28.92
C LEU A 447 -29.44 14.35 -28.87
N TYR A 448 -28.67 13.77 -27.98
CA TYR A 448 -27.24 14.06 -27.75
C TYR A 448 -26.44 12.81 -28.11
N LEU A 449 -25.41 12.98 -28.90
CA LEU A 449 -24.44 11.94 -29.25
C LEU A 449 -23.06 12.40 -28.77
N SER A 450 -22.35 11.53 -28.02
CA SER A 450 -20.96 11.78 -27.67
C SER A 450 -20.08 10.58 -27.97
N TYR A 451 -18.83 10.87 -28.25
CA TYR A 451 -17.75 9.91 -28.40
C TYR A 451 -16.68 10.20 -27.35
N GLY A 452 -16.28 9.18 -26.62
CA GLY A 452 -15.29 9.29 -25.55
C GLY A 452 -14.12 8.36 -25.78
N VAL A 453 -12.94 8.80 -25.39
CA VAL A 453 -11.69 8.01 -25.41
C VAL A 453 -11.07 8.02 -24.02
N GLY A 454 -10.65 6.87 -23.53
CA GLY A 454 -9.94 6.75 -22.25
C GLY A 454 -8.63 7.52 -22.29
N LEU A 455 -8.43 8.39 -21.29
CA LEU A 455 -7.19 9.19 -21.18
C LEU A 455 -5.99 8.33 -20.79
N PHE A 456 -6.19 7.36 -19.91
CA PHE A 456 -5.14 6.53 -19.33
C PHE A 456 -5.34 5.02 -19.59
N GLN A 457 -6.53 4.63 -20.01
CA GLN A 457 -6.86 3.24 -20.38
C GLN A 457 -7.23 3.17 -21.86
N PRO A 458 -6.83 2.11 -22.58
CA PRO A 458 -7.29 1.90 -23.95
C PRO A 458 -8.78 1.61 -23.92
N GLY A 459 -9.57 2.36 -24.67
CA GLY A 459 -10.99 2.15 -24.80
C GLY A 459 -11.70 3.35 -25.42
N GLU A 460 -12.70 3.06 -26.20
CA GLU A 460 -13.58 4.03 -26.85
C GLU A 460 -15.00 3.81 -26.34
N VAL A 461 -15.75 4.87 -26.17
CA VAL A 461 -17.14 4.82 -25.74
C VAL A 461 -17.98 5.76 -26.60
N ILE A 462 -19.03 5.22 -27.21
CA ILE A 462 -20.07 6.00 -27.87
C ILE A 462 -21.26 6.08 -26.93
N THR A 463 -21.70 7.30 -26.60
CA THR A 463 -22.87 7.52 -25.75
C THR A 463 -23.94 8.22 -26.54
N LEU A 464 -25.13 7.62 -26.62
CA LEU A 464 -26.33 8.20 -27.16
C LEU A 464 -27.28 8.52 -26.02
N ARG A 465 -27.68 9.78 -25.88
CA ARG A 465 -28.63 10.21 -24.86
C ARG A 465 -29.87 10.83 -25.51
N TYR A 466 -31.05 10.29 -25.20
CA TYR A 466 -32.31 10.83 -25.66
C TYR A 466 -33.18 11.25 -24.49
N ARG A 467 -33.70 12.46 -24.53
CA ARG A 467 -34.52 13.06 -23.45
C ARG A 467 -36.00 12.92 -23.80
N PHE A 468 -36.72 12.11 -23.02
CA PHE A 468 -38.17 11.98 -23.09
C PHE A 468 -38.84 12.99 -22.14
N GLY A 469 -39.05 14.23 -22.58
CA GLY A 469 -39.65 15.27 -21.76
C GLY A 469 -38.71 15.85 -20.69
N LYS A 470 -39.30 16.32 -19.56
CA LYS A 470 -38.53 17.02 -18.51
C LYS A 470 -37.87 16.08 -17.46
N ARG A 471 -38.34 14.84 -17.35
CA ARG A 471 -37.98 13.96 -16.22
C ARG A 471 -37.33 12.66 -16.62
N TRP A 472 -37.44 12.22 -17.86
CA TRP A 472 -36.92 10.95 -18.32
C TRP A 472 -35.81 11.15 -19.33
N ASN A 473 -34.72 10.39 -19.20
CA ASN A 473 -33.73 10.26 -20.24
C ASN A 473 -33.36 8.78 -20.44
N PHE A 474 -33.14 8.45 -21.69
CA PHE A 474 -32.56 7.17 -22.12
C PHE A 474 -31.09 7.42 -22.46
N GLU A 475 -30.22 6.58 -21.98
CA GLU A 475 -28.81 6.62 -22.31
C GLU A 475 -28.34 5.22 -22.72
N ALA A 476 -27.79 5.14 -23.92
CA ALA A 476 -27.15 3.95 -24.44
C ALA A 476 -25.64 4.22 -24.61
N GLN A 477 -24.83 3.31 -24.13
CA GLN A 477 -23.37 3.38 -24.22
C GLN A 477 -22.85 2.12 -24.89
N GLN A 478 -22.01 2.30 -25.90
CA GLN A 478 -21.27 1.24 -26.56
C GLN A 478 -19.77 1.49 -26.33
N ALA A 479 -19.11 0.60 -25.64
CA ALA A 479 -17.67 0.61 -25.45
C ALA A 479 -17.00 -0.56 -26.18
N THR A 480 -15.68 -0.59 -26.20
CA THR A 480 -14.90 -1.65 -26.84
C THR A 480 -15.24 -3.02 -26.27
N ASP A 481 -15.49 -3.10 -24.95
CA ASP A 481 -15.65 -4.38 -24.24
C ASP A 481 -17.08 -4.62 -23.72
N PHE A 482 -18.01 -3.65 -23.82
CA PHE A 482 -19.39 -3.82 -23.34
C PHE A 482 -20.38 -2.84 -23.95
N SER A 483 -21.67 -3.19 -23.84
CA SER A 483 -22.81 -2.35 -24.20
C SER A 483 -23.71 -2.18 -22.98
N ARG A 484 -24.16 -0.96 -22.73
CA ARG A 484 -25.07 -0.62 -21.62
C ARG A 484 -26.20 0.25 -22.12
N ALA A 485 -27.40 0.00 -21.63
CA ALA A 485 -28.56 0.87 -21.84
C ALA A 485 -29.20 1.16 -20.47
N SER A 486 -29.52 2.41 -20.21
CA SER A 486 -30.13 2.83 -18.95
C SER A 486 -31.28 3.81 -19.18
N PHE A 487 -32.31 3.68 -18.35
CA PHE A 487 -33.39 4.65 -18.24
C PHE A 487 -33.25 5.39 -16.92
N ASN A 488 -33.04 6.71 -16.97
CA ASN A 488 -32.87 7.54 -15.79
C ASN A 488 -34.07 8.46 -15.59
N TYR A 489 -34.59 8.47 -14.36
CA TYR A 489 -35.65 9.38 -13.94
C TYR A 489 -35.11 10.42 -12.98
N ARG A 490 -35.33 11.70 -13.29
CA ARG A 490 -34.90 12.81 -12.43
C ARG A 490 -36.13 13.43 -11.77
N TYR A 491 -36.20 13.35 -10.46
CA TYR A 491 -37.19 14.03 -9.64
C TYR A 491 -36.52 15.18 -8.91
N GLU A 492 -36.93 16.40 -9.24
CA GLU A 492 -36.57 17.61 -8.48
C GLU A 492 -37.80 18.01 -7.66
N LYS A 493 -37.64 18.11 -6.34
CA LYS A 493 -38.64 18.53 -5.37
C LYS A 493 -38.54 20.04 -5.19
#